data_450b648bcbc0e88d7e96d088f81cd16f
#
_entry.id   450b648bcbc0e88d7e96d088f81cd16f
#
_cell.length_a   1.000
_cell.length_b   1.000
_cell.length_c   1.000
_cell.angle_alpha   90.00
_cell.angle_beta   90.00
_cell.angle_gamma   90.00
#
_symmetry.space_group_name_H-M   'P 1'
#
loop_
_entity.id
_entity.type
_entity.pdbx_description
1 polymer ?
#
loop_
_entity_poly.entity_id
_entity_poly.type
_entity_poly.pdbx_seq_one_letter_code
_entity_poly.pdbx_strand_id
1 'polypeptide(L)'
;MVWKRARRPEQIEQRRADILGAAADLFEAKGIESVSLTAIACRAKISKANVYRYFESREAIYLEILRAEVELWVTELERILAPLAGSDDVHAFVTALVDESVSRPKMLALMAALPSVLERNVSGEVIREFKRSILGFALRINNASNVALPSVGIEGMHHFHTFYINFMTGLYPATHPAPHVAEIVAEPEFSFFNRDFRQTLFDQSMVVLRGLLAK
;
A
#
# COMPACT_ATOMS: atom_id res chain seq x y z
N MET A 1 -38.10 -22.05 -5.95
CA MET A 1 -36.80 -21.92 -6.65
C MET A 1 -35.70 -22.33 -5.70
N VAL A 2 -35.04 -23.45 -5.95
CA VAL A 2 -33.93 -23.94 -5.11
C VAL A 2 -32.70 -23.15 -5.46
N TRP A 3 -32.20 -22.33 -4.56
CA TRP A 3 -30.94 -21.60 -4.71
C TRP A 3 -29.77 -22.59 -4.79
N LYS A 4 -29.20 -22.77 -5.98
CA LYS A 4 -27.97 -23.54 -6.18
C LYS A 4 -26.84 -22.79 -5.45
N ARG A 5 -26.32 -23.37 -4.36
CA ARG A 5 -25.11 -22.92 -3.68
C ARG A 5 -23.97 -22.87 -4.71
N ALA A 6 -23.22 -21.75 -4.75
CA ALA A 6 -21.98 -21.69 -5.49
C ALA A 6 -21.06 -22.84 -5.00
N ARG A 7 -20.89 -23.86 -5.81
CA ARG A 7 -20.12 -25.08 -5.48
C ARG A 7 -18.88 -25.24 -6.36
N ARG A 8 -18.68 -24.33 -7.33
CA ARG A 8 -17.53 -24.37 -8.22
C ARG A 8 -16.48 -23.35 -7.72
N PRO A 9 -15.18 -23.71 -7.67
CA PRO A 9 -14.10 -22.81 -7.27
C PRO A 9 -14.17 -21.45 -7.98
N GLU A 10 -14.44 -21.44 -9.26
CA GLU A 10 -14.58 -20.21 -10.09
C GLU A 10 -15.68 -19.26 -9.59
N GLN A 11 -16.78 -19.80 -9.09
CA GLN A 11 -17.88 -18.98 -8.53
C GLN A 11 -17.51 -18.39 -7.16
N ILE A 12 -16.68 -19.07 -6.40
CA ILE A 12 -16.16 -18.59 -5.13
C ILE A 12 -15.20 -17.43 -5.38
N GLU A 13 -14.26 -17.60 -6.30
CA GLU A 13 -13.31 -16.54 -6.67
C GLU A 13 -14.02 -15.32 -7.28
N GLN A 14 -15.01 -15.52 -8.16
CA GLN A 14 -15.79 -14.42 -8.69
C GLN A 14 -16.49 -13.63 -7.57
N ARG A 15 -17.05 -14.32 -6.56
CA ARG A 15 -17.71 -13.66 -5.43
C ARG A 15 -16.72 -12.91 -4.52
N ARG A 16 -15.52 -13.45 -4.32
CA ARG A 16 -14.44 -12.72 -3.63
C ARG A 16 -14.10 -11.45 -4.40
N ALA A 17 -13.91 -11.55 -5.71
CA ALA A 17 -13.61 -10.40 -6.57
C ALA A 17 -14.73 -9.34 -6.54
N ASP A 18 -16.01 -9.74 -6.59
CA ASP A 18 -17.16 -8.83 -6.49
C ASP A 18 -17.14 -8.04 -5.15
N ILE A 19 -16.81 -8.71 -4.03
CA ILE A 19 -16.73 -8.09 -2.70
C ILE A 19 -15.54 -7.11 -2.63
N LEU A 20 -14.36 -7.53 -3.12
CA LEU A 20 -13.15 -6.70 -3.14
C LEU A 20 -13.35 -5.45 -4.01
N GLY A 21 -13.94 -5.61 -5.21
CA GLY A 21 -14.27 -4.49 -6.08
C GLY A 21 -15.24 -3.49 -5.43
N ALA A 22 -16.32 -4.01 -4.81
CA ALA A 22 -17.28 -3.17 -4.10
C ALA A 22 -16.65 -2.40 -2.93
N ALA A 23 -15.70 -3.03 -2.21
CA ALA A 23 -14.99 -2.39 -1.10
C ALA A 23 -14.01 -1.32 -1.62
N ALA A 24 -13.29 -1.59 -2.71
CA ALA A 24 -12.39 -0.64 -3.35
C ALA A 24 -13.13 0.62 -3.84
N ASP A 25 -14.24 0.45 -4.56
CA ASP A 25 -15.10 1.55 -5.02
C ASP A 25 -15.57 2.45 -3.87
N LEU A 26 -16.01 1.83 -2.77
CA LEU A 26 -16.50 2.56 -1.60
C LEU A 26 -15.37 3.29 -0.85
N PHE A 27 -14.19 2.68 -0.79
CA PHE A 27 -12.99 3.29 -0.22
C PHE A 27 -12.59 4.56 -0.99
N GLU A 28 -12.52 4.48 -2.32
CA GLU A 28 -12.17 5.62 -3.17
C GLU A 28 -13.17 6.76 -3.04
N ALA A 29 -14.47 6.43 -2.86
CA ALA A 29 -15.52 7.43 -2.74
C ALA A 29 -15.62 8.11 -1.36
N LYS A 30 -15.27 7.41 -0.26
CA LYS A 30 -15.62 7.83 1.12
C LYS A 30 -14.51 7.68 2.15
N GLY A 31 -13.37 7.11 1.78
CA GLY A 31 -12.30 6.74 2.72
C GLY A 31 -12.66 5.54 3.61
N ILE A 32 -11.64 4.99 4.27
CA ILE A 32 -11.75 3.72 5.01
C ILE A 32 -12.68 3.79 6.23
N GLU A 33 -12.72 4.93 6.92
CA GLU A 33 -13.49 5.09 8.17
C GLU A 33 -14.99 5.09 7.93
N SER A 34 -15.42 5.59 6.78
CA SER A 34 -16.85 5.77 6.44
C SER A 34 -17.49 4.52 5.83
N VAL A 35 -16.72 3.47 5.53
CA VAL A 35 -17.24 2.27 4.87
C VAL A 35 -17.55 1.17 5.88
N SER A 36 -18.81 0.72 5.93
CA SER A 36 -19.25 -0.42 6.75
C SER A 36 -19.32 -1.71 5.93
N LEU A 37 -19.25 -2.88 6.61
CA LEU A 37 -19.46 -4.18 5.96
C LEU A 37 -20.86 -4.28 5.30
N THR A 38 -21.86 -3.61 5.88
CA THR A 38 -23.21 -3.54 5.31
C THR A 38 -23.21 -2.77 3.98
N ALA A 39 -22.47 -1.68 3.90
CA ALA A 39 -22.34 -0.90 2.66
C ALA A 39 -21.64 -1.74 1.56
N ILE A 40 -20.58 -2.47 1.92
CA ILE A 40 -19.89 -3.39 0.99
C ILE A 40 -20.85 -4.46 0.49
N ALA A 41 -21.60 -5.12 1.38
CA ALA A 41 -22.58 -6.15 1.03
C ALA A 41 -23.65 -5.62 0.05
N CYS A 42 -24.18 -4.42 0.34
CA CYS A 42 -25.16 -3.74 -0.51
C CYS A 42 -24.60 -3.46 -1.90
N ARG A 43 -23.40 -2.89 -1.97
CA ARG A 43 -22.71 -2.57 -3.24
C ARG A 43 -22.39 -3.83 -4.05
N ALA A 44 -21.98 -4.93 -3.39
CA ALA A 44 -21.74 -6.24 -4.00
C ALA A 44 -23.02 -7.01 -4.33
N LYS A 45 -24.21 -6.47 -4.02
CA LYS A 45 -25.54 -7.09 -4.22
C LYS A 45 -25.68 -8.45 -3.56
N ILE A 46 -25.14 -8.60 -2.35
CA ILE A 46 -25.26 -9.81 -1.52
C ILE A 46 -25.68 -9.45 -0.11
N SER A 47 -26.13 -10.44 0.67
CA SER A 47 -26.40 -10.21 2.10
C SER A 47 -25.11 -10.10 2.91
N LYS A 48 -25.13 -9.36 4.04
CA LYS A 48 -24.03 -9.29 4.98
C LYS A 48 -23.60 -10.68 5.47
N ALA A 49 -24.56 -11.59 5.69
CA ALA A 49 -24.29 -12.98 6.08
C ALA A 49 -23.51 -13.75 4.98
N ASN A 50 -23.71 -13.40 3.71
CA ASN A 50 -22.93 -13.96 2.62
C ASN A 50 -21.50 -13.41 2.58
N VAL A 51 -21.26 -12.13 2.93
CA VAL A 51 -19.89 -11.59 3.03
C VAL A 51 -19.07 -12.36 4.06
N TYR A 52 -19.62 -12.66 5.23
CA TYR A 52 -18.95 -13.43 6.30
C TYR A 52 -18.53 -14.85 5.90
N ARG A 53 -19.02 -15.38 4.79
CA ARG A 53 -18.56 -16.68 4.25
C ARG A 53 -17.23 -16.59 3.51
N TYR A 54 -16.80 -15.39 3.16
CA TYR A 54 -15.59 -15.12 2.39
C TYR A 54 -14.56 -14.33 3.18
N PHE A 55 -15.00 -13.44 4.06
CA PHE A 55 -14.16 -12.56 4.86
C PHE A 55 -14.70 -12.45 6.28
N GLU A 56 -13.86 -12.62 7.27
CA GLU A 56 -14.23 -12.54 8.68
C GLU A 56 -14.60 -11.14 9.17
N SER A 57 -14.07 -10.10 8.49
CA SER A 57 -14.30 -8.70 8.85
C SER A 57 -14.13 -7.77 7.63
N ARG A 58 -14.49 -6.51 7.78
CA ARG A 58 -14.20 -5.45 6.83
C ARG A 58 -12.70 -5.25 6.67
N GLU A 59 -11.98 -5.32 7.75
CA GLU A 59 -10.54 -5.16 7.82
C GLU A 59 -9.83 -6.28 7.03
N ALA A 60 -10.31 -7.51 7.11
CA ALA A 60 -9.79 -8.63 6.30
C ALA A 60 -9.95 -8.37 4.79
N ILE A 61 -11.04 -7.72 4.36
CA ILE A 61 -11.25 -7.32 2.97
C ILE A 61 -10.18 -6.30 2.55
N TYR A 62 -9.94 -5.27 3.38
CA TYR A 62 -8.95 -4.23 3.07
C TYR A 62 -7.50 -4.72 3.16
N LEU A 63 -7.19 -5.69 4.01
CA LEU A 63 -5.87 -6.36 4.00
C LEU A 63 -5.62 -7.10 2.69
N GLU A 64 -6.65 -7.77 2.14
CA GLU A 64 -6.54 -8.43 0.84
C GLU A 64 -6.35 -7.42 -0.30
N ILE A 65 -7.09 -6.30 -0.29
CA ILE A 65 -6.90 -5.21 -1.26
C ILE A 65 -5.48 -4.64 -1.14
N LEU A 66 -5.01 -4.35 0.08
CA LEU A 66 -3.65 -3.85 0.30
C LEU A 66 -2.59 -4.84 -0.20
N ARG A 67 -2.75 -6.13 0.09
CA ARG A 67 -1.85 -7.17 -0.42
C ARG A 67 -1.73 -7.14 -1.94
N ALA A 68 -2.87 -7.05 -2.64
CA ALA A 68 -2.91 -6.97 -4.10
C ALA A 68 -2.26 -5.67 -4.64
N GLU A 69 -2.50 -4.53 -4.01
CA GLU A 69 -1.88 -3.26 -4.39
C GLU A 69 -0.35 -3.28 -4.20
N VAL A 70 0.14 -3.86 -3.10
CA VAL A 70 1.58 -4.01 -2.85
C VAL A 70 2.22 -4.96 -3.86
N GLU A 71 1.54 -6.05 -4.22
CA GLU A 71 2.02 -6.98 -5.25
C GLU A 71 2.16 -6.30 -6.60
N LEU A 72 1.18 -5.50 -7.01
CA LEU A 72 1.23 -4.71 -8.24
C LEU A 72 2.35 -3.67 -8.19
N TRP A 73 2.52 -2.98 -7.06
CA TRP A 73 3.59 -2.01 -6.85
C TRP A 73 4.98 -2.64 -6.98
N VAL A 74 5.23 -3.76 -6.32
CA VAL A 74 6.52 -4.47 -6.38
C VAL A 74 6.77 -5.01 -7.79
N THR A 75 5.75 -5.57 -8.44
CA THR A 75 5.90 -6.11 -9.81
C THR A 75 6.25 -5.00 -10.82
N GLU A 76 5.64 -3.83 -10.69
CA GLU A 76 5.96 -2.69 -11.53
C GLU A 76 7.36 -2.13 -11.22
N LEU A 77 7.74 -2.06 -9.94
CA LEU A 77 9.10 -1.67 -9.55
C LEU A 77 10.17 -2.62 -10.11
N GLU A 78 9.96 -3.94 -10.08
CA GLU A 78 10.87 -4.90 -10.72
C GLU A 78 11.06 -4.59 -12.22
N ARG A 79 9.95 -4.25 -12.91
CA ARG A 79 9.98 -3.91 -14.33
C ARG A 79 10.74 -2.62 -14.62
N ILE A 80 10.46 -1.53 -13.87
CA ILE A 80 11.07 -0.22 -14.11
C ILE A 80 12.51 -0.11 -13.59
N LEU A 81 12.91 -0.93 -12.61
CA LEU A 81 14.28 -1.00 -12.12
C LEU A 81 15.19 -1.91 -12.97
N ALA A 82 14.63 -2.84 -13.75
CA ALA A 82 15.43 -3.76 -14.56
C ALA A 82 16.42 -3.05 -15.52
N PRO A 83 16.08 -1.95 -16.21
CA PRO A 83 17.03 -1.20 -17.04
C PRO A 83 18.16 -0.53 -16.26
N LEU A 84 18.01 -0.36 -14.94
CA LEU A 84 19.02 0.26 -14.06
C LEU A 84 20.02 -0.76 -13.50
N ALA A 85 19.96 -2.03 -13.91
CA ALA A 85 20.83 -3.09 -13.40
C ALA A 85 22.31 -2.72 -13.49
N GLY A 86 23.01 -2.68 -12.34
CA GLY A 86 24.42 -2.34 -12.23
C GLY A 86 24.79 -0.88 -12.55
N SER A 87 23.81 0.00 -12.69
CA SER A 87 24.07 1.41 -13.04
C SER A 87 24.62 2.24 -11.89
N ASP A 88 24.28 1.90 -10.65
CA ASP A 88 24.50 2.71 -9.45
C ASP A 88 23.98 4.16 -9.58
N ASP A 89 23.02 4.39 -10.49
CA ASP A 89 22.37 5.70 -10.66
C ASP A 89 21.30 5.90 -9.57
N VAL A 90 21.75 6.46 -8.45
CA VAL A 90 20.91 6.75 -7.28
C VAL A 90 19.75 7.68 -7.63
N HIS A 91 19.97 8.68 -8.51
CA HIS A 91 18.92 9.62 -8.87
C HIS A 91 17.81 8.95 -9.70
N ALA A 92 18.18 8.19 -10.72
CA ALA A 92 17.22 7.44 -11.53
C ALA A 92 16.46 6.41 -10.70
N PHE A 93 17.15 5.70 -9.79
CA PHE A 93 16.54 4.73 -8.88
C PHE A 93 15.49 5.39 -7.96
N VAL A 94 15.85 6.48 -7.27
CA VAL A 94 14.93 7.18 -6.35
C VAL A 94 13.76 7.79 -7.13
N THR A 95 14.01 8.34 -8.32
CA THR A 95 12.93 8.86 -9.18
C THR A 95 11.92 7.76 -9.51
N ALA A 96 12.38 6.61 -9.98
CA ALA A 96 11.55 5.48 -10.34
C ALA A 96 10.71 4.97 -9.14
N LEU A 97 11.37 4.80 -7.97
CA LEU A 97 10.73 4.32 -6.76
C LEU A 97 9.64 5.29 -6.23
N VAL A 98 9.95 6.59 -6.22
CA VAL A 98 9.04 7.62 -5.72
C VAL A 98 7.86 7.80 -6.67
N ASP A 99 8.11 7.92 -7.97
CA ASP A 99 7.05 8.14 -8.97
C ASP A 99 6.06 6.97 -8.99
N GLU A 100 6.56 5.74 -8.93
CA GLU A 100 5.69 4.57 -8.85
C GLU A 100 4.89 4.52 -7.54
N SER A 101 5.48 4.92 -6.41
CA SER A 101 4.77 5.01 -5.13
C SER A 101 3.66 6.08 -5.16
N VAL A 102 3.96 7.26 -5.70
CA VAL A 102 3.00 8.38 -5.85
C VAL A 102 1.82 8.01 -6.75
N SER A 103 2.03 7.17 -7.75
CA SER A 103 0.97 6.71 -8.66
C SER A 103 -0.07 5.82 -7.99
N ARG A 104 0.12 5.41 -6.70
CA ARG A 104 -0.70 4.44 -5.99
C ARG A 104 -1.36 4.99 -4.70
N PRO A 105 -2.20 6.02 -4.81
CA PRO A 105 -2.78 6.68 -3.63
C PRO A 105 -3.61 5.73 -2.76
N LYS A 106 -4.28 4.74 -3.35
CA LYS A 106 -5.05 3.71 -2.63
C LYS A 106 -4.14 2.85 -1.75
N MET A 107 -3.01 2.38 -2.28
CA MET A 107 -2.00 1.64 -1.51
C MET A 107 -1.49 2.47 -0.34
N LEU A 108 -1.10 3.72 -0.60
CA LEU A 108 -0.56 4.62 0.41
C LEU A 108 -1.54 4.87 1.56
N ALA A 109 -2.80 5.13 1.25
CA ALA A 109 -3.84 5.35 2.26
C ALA A 109 -4.13 4.09 3.10
N LEU A 110 -4.15 2.91 2.47
CA LEU A 110 -4.32 1.63 3.18
C LEU A 110 -3.10 1.30 4.05
N MET A 111 -1.88 1.56 3.58
CA MET A 111 -0.66 1.40 4.38
C MET A 111 -0.66 2.32 5.61
N ALA A 112 -1.07 3.56 5.46
CA ALA A 112 -1.19 4.51 6.57
C ALA A 112 -2.23 4.05 7.62
N ALA A 113 -3.31 3.40 7.20
CA ALA A 113 -4.34 2.86 8.09
C ALA A 113 -3.99 1.49 8.71
N LEU A 114 -2.93 0.82 8.24
CA LEU A 114 -2.64 -0.57 8.61
C LEU A 114 -2.52 -0.78 10.13
N PRO A 115 -1.63 -0.08 10.87
CA PRO A 115 -1.43 -0.37 12.30
C PRO A 115 -2.61 0.07 13.18
N SER A 116 -3.30 1.13 12.80
CA SER A 116 -4.34 1.75 13.62
C SER A 116 -5.74 1.20 13.38
N VAL A 117 -6.02 0.68 12.20
CA VAL A 117 -7.35 0.25 11.76
C VAL A 117 -7.37 -1.22 11.31
N LEU A 118 -6.53 -1.59 10.32
CA LEU A 118 -6.68 -2.86 9.63
C LEU A 118 -6.25 -4.08 10.47
N GLU A 119 -5.26 -3.94 11.34
CA GLU A 119 -4.77 -5.04 12.17
C GLU A 119 -5.59 -5.30 13.44
N ARG A 120 -6.60 -4.46 13.75
CA ARG A 120 -7.32 -4.54 15.04
C ARG A 120 -8.43 -5.57 15.09
N ASN A 121 -9.14 -5.79 13.98
CA ASN A 121 -10.36 -6.59 13.93
C ASN A 121 -10.23 -7.78 12.98
N VAL A 122 -9.09 -8.45 13.03
CA VAL A 122 -8.77 -9.63 12.22
C VAL A 122 -8.14 -10.71 13.07
N SER A 123 -8.30 -11.96 12.67
CA SER A 123 -7.70 -13.10 13.37
C SER A 123 -6.18 -13.13 13.20
N GLY A 124 -5.50 -13.80 14.13
CA GLY A 124 -4.05 -14.02 14.04
C GLY A 124 -3.64 -14.83 12.80
N GLU A 125 -4.54 -15.63 12.24
CA GLU A 125 -4.30 -16.40 11.02
C GLU A 125 -4.24 -15.48 9.81
N VAL A 126 -5.24 -14.60 9.64
CA VAL A 126 -5.28 -13.58 8.56
C VAL A 126 -4.05 -12.67 8.62
N ILE A 127 -3.69 -12.18 9.82
CA ILE A 127 -2.47 -11.36 9.98
C ILE A 127 -1.22 -12.13 9.60
N ARG A 128 -1.10 -13.39 9.99
CA ARG A 128 0.08 -14.20 9.66
C ARG A 128 0.23 -14.43 8.16
N GLU A 129 -0.87 -14.69 7.47
CA GLU A 129 -0.90 -14.85 6.02
C GLU A 129 -0.52 -13.54 5.32
N PHE A 130 -1.11 -12.43 5.73
CA PHE A 130 -0.77 -11.10 5.22
C PHE A 130 0.72 -10.79 5.41
N LYS A 131 1.26 -10.96 6.62
CA LYS A 131 2.69 -10.69 6.91
C LYS A 131 3.64 -11.59 6.10
N ARG A 132 3.27 -12.86 5.84
CA ARG A 132 4.06 -13.72 4.94
C ARG A 132 4.10 -13.21 3.51
N SER A 133 2.98 -12.73 2.99
CA SER A 133 2.92 -12.12 1.65
C SER A 133 3.80 -10.87 1.59
N ILE A 134 3.68 -9.97 2.58
CA ILE A 134 4.51 -8.75 2.66
C ILE A 134 5.99 -9.08 2.76
N LEU A 135 6.38 -10.10 3.51
CA LEU A 135 7.77 -10.56 3.58
C LEU A 135 8.28 -11.01 2.21
N GLY A 136 7.47 -11.77 1.46
CA GLY A 136 7.81 -12.18 0.09
C GLY A 136 8.01 -10.97 -0.85
N PHE A 137 7.15 -9.98 -0.77
CA PHE A 137 7.26 -8.73 -1.54
C PHE A 137 8.50 -7.91 -1.14
N ALA A 138 8.80 -7.82 0.16
CA ALA A 138 9.99 -7.13 0.66
C ALA A 138 11.29 -7.78 0.13
N LEU A 139 11.36 -9.10 0.06
CA LEU A 139 12.51 -9.80 -0.52
C LEU A 139 12.67 -9.51 -2.02
N ARG A 140 11.57 -9.50 -2.78
CA ARG A 140 11.59 -9.18 -4.21
C ARG A 140 12.12 -7.78 -4.47
N ILE A 141 11.57 -6.77 -3.79
CA ILE A 141 12.00 -5.38 -4.00
C ILE A 141 13.43 -5.14 -3.52
N ASN A 142 13.86 -5.74 -2.40
CA ASN A 142 15.24 -5.66 -1.96
C ASN A 142 16.21 -6.23 -3.00
N ASN A 143 15.89 -7.37 -3.61
CA ASN A 143 16.72 -7.97 -4.65
C ASN A 143 16.78 -7.10 -5.91
N ALA A 144 15.64 -6.61 -6.41
CA ALA A 144 15.59 -5.74 -7.59
C ALA A 144 16.39 -4.44 -7.36
N SER A 145 16.26 -3.85 -6.18
CA SER A 145 16.98 -2.64 -5.79
C SER A 145 18.48 -2.87 -5.66
N ASN A 146 18.90 -4.00 -5.06
CA ASN A 146 20.32 -4.34 -4.96
C ASN A 146 20.95 -4.61 -6.33
N VAL A 147 20.18 -5.13 -7.29
CA VAL A 147 20.64 -5.27 -8.68
C VAL A 147 20.81 -3.93 -9.36
N ALA A 148 19.95 -2.95 -9.10
CA ALA A 148 20.05 -1.60 -9.65
C ALA A 148 21.20 -0.78 -9.03
N LEU A 149 21.37 -0.89 -7.70
CA LEU A 149 22.40 -0.16 -6.93
C LEU A 149 23.29 -1.14 -6.14
N PRO A 150 24.15 -1.92 -6.80
CA PRO A 150 24.97 -2.93 -6.12
C PRO A 150 25.97 -2.33 -5.11
N SER A 151 26.40 -1.09 -5.28
CA SER A 151 27.30 -0.41 -4.34
C SER A 151 26.69 -0.17 -2.96
N VAL A 152 25.35 -0.18 -2.82
CA VAL A 152 24.68 -0.06 -1.52
C VAL A 152 24.73 -1.39 -0.75
N GLY A 153 24.72 -2.51 -1.48
CA GLY A 153 24.68 -3.86 -0.92
C GLY A 153 23.32 -4.26 -0.36
N ILE A 154 23.11 -5.57 -0.23
CA ILE A 154 21.80 -6.13 0.17
C ILE A 154 21.34 -5.68 1.56
N GLU A 155 22.27 -5.56 2.52
CA GLU A 155 22.00 -5.11 3.88
C GLU A 155 21.65 -3.61 3.89
N GLY A 156 22.39 -2.79 3.15
CA GLY A 156 22.11 -1.37 2.97
C GLY A 156 20.74 -1.15 2.33
N MET A 157 20.37 -1.94 1.32
CA MET A 157 19.03 -1.90 0.72
C MET A 157 17.94 -2.29 1.70
N HIS A 158 18.16 -3.27 2.57
CA HIS A 158 17.21 -3.62 3.62
C HIS A 158 16.98 -2.44 4.58
N HIS A 159 18.04 -1.76 5.02
CA HIS A 159 17.92 -0.55 5.85
C HIS A 159 17.20 0.58 5.11
N PHE A 160 17.53 0.80 3.85
CA PHE A 160 16.88 1.81 3.02
C PHE A 160 15.36 1.54 2.89
N HIS A 161 14.96 0.32 2.53
CA HIS A 161 13.54 0.00 2.36
C HIS A 161 12.77 0.06 3.68
N THR A 162 13.38 -0.34 4.79
CA THR A 162 12.77 -0.18 6.12
C THR A 162 12.49 1.29 6.42
N PHE A 163 13.46 2.17 6.18
CA PHE A 163 13.26 3.62 6.29
C PHE A 163 12.17 4.09 5.32
N TYR A 164 12.30 3.76 4.03
CA TYR A 164 11.42 4.23 2.96
C TYR A 164 9.95 3.94 3.26
N ILE A 165 9.62 2.71 3.60
CA ILE A 165 8.25 2.29 3.91
C ILE A 165 7.70 3.02 5.13
N ASN A 166 8.46 3.10 6.22
CA ASN A 166 8.02 3.78 7.43
C ASN A 166 7.84 5.29 7.21
N PHE A 167 8.78 5.91 6.50
CA PHE A 167 8.71 7.34 6.20
C PHE A 167 7.55 7.67 5.26
N MET A 168 7.41 6.93 4.16
CA MET A 168 6.32 7.07 3.18
C MET A 168 4.94 6.93 3.86
N THR A 169 4.78 5.89 4.70
CA THR A 169 3.54 5.59 5.41
C THR A 169 3.17 6.70 6.40
N GLY A 170 4.14 7.26 7.11
CA GLY A 170 3.92 8.38 8.04
C GLY A 170 3.74 9.72 7.34
N LEU A 171 4.44 9.94 6.23
CA LEU A 171 4.39 11.18 5.47
C LEU A 171 3.05 11.34 4.74
N TYR A 172 2.48 10.25 4.22
CA TYR A 172 1.27 10.30 3.38
C TYR A 172 0.09 11.00 4.08
N PRO A 173 -0.35 10.62 5.28
CA PRO A 173 -1.45 11.32 5.96
C PRO A 173 -1.09 12.76 6.37
N ALA A 174 0.19 13.05 6.63
CA ALA A 174 0.63 14.40 6.98
C ALA A 174 0.56 15.38 5.79
N THR A 175 0.68 14.88 4.57
CA THR A 175 0.60 15.66 3.33
C THR A 175 -0.75 15.58 2.62
N HIS A 176 -1.65 14.72 3.10
CA HIS A 176 -3.02 14.54 2.62
C HIS A 176 -4.02 14.68 3.79
N PRO A 177 -4.03 15.84 4.47
CA PRO A 177 -4.90 16.05 5.62
C PRO A 177 -6.38 16.20 5.18
N ALA A 178 -7.29 16.12 6.16
CA ALA A 178 -8.69 16.40 5.92
C ALA A 178 -8.89 17.84 5.37
N PRO A 179 -9.93 18.10 4.55
CA PRO A 179 -10.11 19.38 3.84
C PRO A 179 -9.99 20.62 4.72
N HIS A 180 -10.62 20.62 5.91
CA HIS A 180 -10.55 21.74 6.85
C HIS A 180 -9.14 21.99 7.41
N VAL A 181 -8.31 20.94 7.53
CA VAL A 181 -6.90 21.08 7.95
C VAL A 181 -6.06 21.58 6.78
N ALA A 182 -6.35 21.09 5.55
CA ALA A 182 -5.67 21.55 4.34
C ALA A 182 -5.82 23.06 4.12
N GLU A 183 -7.01 23.62 4.38
CA GLU A 183 -7.27 25.06 4.32
C GLU A 183 -6.38 25.84 5.30
N ILE A 184 -6.24 25.36 6.53
CA ILE A 184 -5.42 26.01 7.57
C ILE A 184 -3.93 25.95 7.21
N VAL A 185 -3.41 24.78 6.80
CA VAL A 185 -1.98 24.65 6.48
C VAL A 185 -1.57 25.37 5.18
N ALA A 186 -2.55 25.78 4.36
CA ALA A 186 -2.30 26.61 3.20
C ALA A 186 -2.04 28.09 3.54
N GLU A 187 -2.34 28.54 4.77
CA GLU A 187 -2.05 29.89 5.21
C GLU A 187 -0.53 30.13 5.35
N PRO A 188 -0.02 31.33 5.02
CA PRO A 188 1.42 31.63 5.05
C PRO A 188 2.10 31.33 6.41
N GLU A 189 1.40 31.53 7.50
CA GLU A 189 1.84 31.29 8.87
C GLU A 189 2.19 29.80 9.10
N PHE A 190 1.47 28.88 8.43
CA PHE A 190 1.61 27.44 8.57
C PHE A 190 2.37 26.76 7.43
N SER A 191 3.03 27.55 6.56
CA SER A 191 3.77 27.05 5.38
C SER A 191 4.78 25.94 5.69
N PHE A 192 5.31 25.88 6.90
CA PHE A 192 6.17 24.78 7.37
C PHE A 192 5.50 23.40 7.31
N PHE A 193 4.19 23.34 7.49
CA PHE A 193 3.40 22.10 7.44
C PHE A 193 2.91 21.76 6.03
N ASN A 194 2.92 22.72 5.11
CA ASN A 194 2.50 22.52 3.73
C ASN A 194 3.64 21.92 2.89
N ARG A 195 3.76 20.60 2.92
CA ARG A 195 4.83 19.87 2.24
C ARG A 195 4.29 19.12 1.04
N ASP A 196 5.05 19.11 -0.06
CA ASP A 196 4.79 18.22 -1.18
C ASP A 196 5.26 16.79 -0.86
N PHE A 197 4.35 15.82 -1.01
CA PHE A 197 4.61 14.43 -0.70
C PHE A 197 5.75 13.85 -1.54
N ARG A 198 5.66 14.03 -2.87
CA ARG A 198 6.63 13.49 -3.83
C ARG A 198 8.03 14.06 -3.57
N GLN A 199 8.12 15.39 -3.49
CA GLN A 199 9.41 16.07 -3.29
C GLN A 199 10.03 15.71 -1.96
N THR A 200 9.25 15.71 -0.88
CA THR A 200 9.76 15.36 0.46
C THR A 200 10.24 13.91 0.51
N LEU A 201 9.47 12.96 -0.07
CA LEU A 201 9.86 11.56 -0.12
C LEU A 201 11.14 11.35 -0.94
N PHE A 202 11.27 12.05 -2.08
CA PHE A 202 12.46 12.02 -2.92
C PHE A 202 13.70 12.54 -2.18
N ASP A 203 13.62 13.73 -1.60
CA ASP A 203 14.75 14.37 -0.94
C ASP A 203 15.28 13.54 0.23
N GLN A 204 14.38 13.01 1.07
CA GLN A 204 14.76 12.17 2.20
C GLN A 204 15.34 10.82 1.75
N SER A 205 14.81 10.22 0.69
CA SER A 205 15.36 9.00 0.11
C SER A 205 16.78 9.21 -0.43
N MET A 206 17.03 10.34 -1.09
CA MET A 206 18.36 10.73 -1.57
C MET A 206 19.36 10.91 -0.42
N VAL A 207 18.94 11.53 0.68
CA VAL A 207 19.80 11.73 1.88
C VAL A 207 20.20 10.39 2.48
N VAL A 208 19.24 9.46 2.64
CA VAL A 208 19.52 8.14 3.24
C VAL A 208 20.45 7.31 2.35
N LEU A 209 20.19 7.23 1.04
CA LEU A 209 21.04 6.47 0.12
C LEU A 209 22.47 7.03 0.04
N ARG A 210 22.63 8.35 -0.01
CA ARG A 210 23.95 8.98 0.04
C ARG A 210 24.69 8.64 1.35
N GLY A 211 23.98 8.62 2.47
CA GLY A 211 24.55 8.21 3.75
C GLY A 211 24.98 6.74 3.80
N LEU A 212 24.28 5.85 3.10
CA LEU A 212 24.64 4.43 3.00
C LEU A 212 25.85 4.22 2.08
N LEU A 213 25.98 4.99 1.04
CA LEU A 213 27.11 4.94 0.09
C LEU A 213 28.39 5.58 0.62
N ALA A 214 28.31 6.46 1.62
CA ALA A 214 29.46 7.13 2.21
C ALA A 214 30.21 6.28 3.24
N LYS A 215 29.75 5.06 3.51
CA LYS A 215 30.41 4.09 4.43
C LYS A 215 31.41 3.23 3.66
#